data_1082048551e40c144fb10c19f208d5cc
#
_entry.id   1082048551e40c144fb10c19f208d5cc
#
_cell.length_a   1.000
_cell.length_b   1.000
_cell.length_c   1.000
_cell.angle_alpha   90.00
_cell.angle_beta   90.00
_cell.angle_gamma   90.00
#
_symmetry.space_group_name_H-M   'P 1'
#
loop_
_entity.id
_entity.type
_entity.pdbx_description
1 polymer ?
#
loop_
_entity_poly.entity_id
_entity_poly.type
_entity_poly.pdbx_seq_one_letter_code
_entity_poly.pdbx_strand_id
1 'polypeptide(L)'
;VALRQKLDLYSCERPITYFEGVPSPVIYPESTDMVVFRENSEDIYAGIEFKADSDEAKKVIKFFQEEMGVGNIRFEEFCGIGVKPISKPGTERLVRKAIQFAVDNDRSSVTLVHKGNIMKFTEGAFKEWGYGVAKSEYGAVSLDGGEWMSFINPKTGRTIVIKDVIADSFLQQILTRPADYDVIATMNLNGDYISDALAAKVGGLGLAPGANVGDHI
;
A
#
# COMPACT_ATOMS: atom_id res chain seq x y z
N VAL A 1 6.88 8.56 13.48
CA VAL A 1 7.38 7.17 13.38
C VAL A 1 7.40 6.51 14.77
N ALA A 2 8.03 7.10 15.80
CA ALA A 2 8.21 6.44 17.10
C ALA A 2 6.91 5.96 17.78
N LEU A 3 5.82 6.76 17.74
CA LEU A 3 4.53 6.35 18.29
C LEU A 3 3.91 5.18 17.52
N ARG A 4 3.99 5.18 16.21
CA ARG A 4 3.50 4.09 15.36
C ARG A 4 4.12 2.75 15.72
N GLN A 5 5.44 2.75 15.98
CA GLN A 5 6.19 1.56 16.36
C GLN A 5 5.91 1.12 17.81
N LYS A 6 5.91 2.08 18.77
CA LYS A 6 5.70 1.77 20.19
C LYS A 6 4.30 1.26 20.52
N LEU A 7 3.29 1.73 19.81
CA LEU A 7 1.89 1.38 20.01
C LEU A 7 1.38 0.36 18.96
N ASP A 8 2.27 -0.15 18.12
CA ASP A 8 1.96 -1.03 16.98
C ASP A 8 0.77 -0.53 16.14
N LEU A 9 0.79 0.77 15.79
CA LEU A 9 -0.22 1.38 14.93
C LEU A 9 0.10 1.03 13.47
N TYR A 10 -0.19 -0.19 13.07
CA TYR A 10 0.25 -0.78 11.82
C TYR A 10 -0.53 -0.32 10.58
N SER A 11 -1.71 0.26 10.76
CA SER A 11 -2.54 0.77 9.67
C SER A 11 -2.68 2.29 9.76
N CYS A 12 -2.33 2.99 8.69
CA CYS A 12 -2.68 4.39 8.50
C CYS A 12 -3.88 4.44 7.56
N GLU A 13 -5.03 4.85 8.09
CA GLU A 13 -6.30 4.88 7.39
C GLU A 13 -6.61 6.32 6.96
N ARG A 14 -6.76 6.55 5.66
CA ARG A 14 -6.99 7.86 5.07
C ARG A 14 -8.22 7.84 4.17
N PRO A 15 -9.39 8.23 4.65
CA PRO A 15 -10.55 8.48 3.80
C PRO A 15 -10.33 9.76 2.98
N ILE A 16 -10.56 9.69 1.69
CA ILE A 16 -10.36 10.79 0.76
C ILE A 16 -11.60 10.94 -0.10
N THR A 17 -12.38 11.95 0.25
CA THR A 17 -13.64 12.28 -0.40
C THR A 17 -13.67 13.76 -0.73
N TYR A 18 -14.24 14.12 -1.87
CA TYR A 18 -14.42 15.51 -2.25
C TYR A 18 -15.57 16.16 -1.46
N PHE A 19 -15.37 17.38 -1.01
CA PHE A 19 -16.39 18.23 -0.38
C PHE A 19 -16.81 19.34 -1.33
N GLU A 20 -18.12 19.46 -1.57
CA GLU A 20 -18.67 20.45 -2.48
C GLU A 20 -18.23 21.87 -2.13
N GLY A 21 -17.85 22.66 -3.15
CA GLY A 21 -17.39 24.03 -3.00
C GLY A 21 -15.88 24.18 -2.74
N VAL A 22 -15.14 23.09 -2.57
CA VAL A 22 -13.69 23.13 -2.42
C VAL A 22 -13.01 23.26 -3.78
N PRO A 23 -12.05 24.17 -4.00
CA PRO A 23 -11.27 24.23 -5.22
C PRO A 23 -10.48 22.94 -5.44
N SER A 24 -10.50 22.42 -6.65
CA SER A 24 -9.78 21.21 -7.06
C SER A 24 -9.02 21.43 -8.37
N PRO A 25 -7.83 20.80 -8.54
CA PRO A 25 -7.08 20.86 -9.79
C PRO A 25 -7.64 19.94 -10.89
N VAL A 26 -8.61 19.07 -10.56
CA VAL A 26 -9.23 18.16 -11.53
C VAL A 26 -10.67 18.60 -11.86
N ILE A 27 -11.16 18.18 -13.04
CA ILE A 27 -12.46 18.62 -13.56
C ILE A 27 -13.64 18.00 -12.78
N TYR A 28 -13.51 16.74 -12.38
CA TYR A 28 -14.56 15.95 -11.70
C TYR A 28 -14.05 15.39 -10.36
N PRO A 29 -13.78 16.26 -9.37
CA PRO A 29 -13.26 15.81 -8.07
C PRO A 29 -14.24 14.92 -7.30
N GLU A 30 -15.55 15.09 -7.52
CA GLU A 30 -16.65 14.31 -6.91
C GLU A 30 -16.58 12.82 -7.26
N SER A 31 -15.86 12.45 -8.31
CA SER A 31 -15.61 11.05 -8.68
C SER A 31 -14.58 10.35 -7.76
N THR A 32 -14.01 11.09 -6.80
CA THR A 32 -13.02 10.56 -5.85
C THR A 32 -13.69 10.28 -4.51
N ASP A 33 -13.87 9.01 -4.21
CA ASP A 33 -14.30 8.51 -2.90
C ASP A 33 -13.54 7.21 -2.59
N MET A 34 -12.38 7.34 -1.97
CA MET A 34 -11.48 6.22 -1.69
C MET A 34 -11.04 6.23 -0.24
N VAL A 35 -10.75 5.05 0.30
CA VAL A 35 -10.10 4.91 1.61
C VAL A 35 -8.78 4.18 1.44
N VAL A 36 -7.68 4.84 1.80
CA VAL A 36 -6.34 4.27 1.72
C VAL A 36 -5.95 3.63 3.05
N PHE A 37 -5.66 2.34 3.01
CA PHE A 37 -5.03 1.56 4.08
C PHE A 37 -3.54 1.45 3.75
N ARG A 38 -2.73 2.26 4.40
CA ARG A 38 -1.28 2.31 4.26
C ARG A 38 -0.65 1.49 5.38
N GLU A 39 0.19 0.52 5.05
CA GLU A 39 1.06 -0.13 6.03
C GLU A 39 1.94 0.94 6.71
N ASN A 40 2.17 0.82 8.00
CA ASN A 40 2.66 1.93 8.79
C ASN A 40 3.89 1.61 9.65
N SER A 41 4.32 0.34 9.67
CA SER A 41 5.39 -0.16 10.55
C SER A 41 6.65 -0.63 9.83
N GLU A 42 6.55 -0.98 8.57
CA GLU A 42 7.61 -1.58 7.74
C GLU A 42 8.03 -0.66 6.59
N ASP A 43 8.59 -1.27 5.52
CA ASP A 43 9.10 -0.61 4.35
C ASP A 43 10.37 0.21 4.65
N ILE A 44 10.72 1.12 3.78
CA ILE A 44 11.87 2.03 4.01
C ILE A 44 11.71 2.90 5.27
N TYR A 45 10.50 3.04 5.79
CA TYR A 45 10.19 3.73 7.04
C TYR A 45 10.71 2.98 8.28
N ALA A 46 11.18 1.76 8.15
CA ALA A 46 11.95 1.06 9.19
C ALA A 46 13.25 1.80 9.55
N GLY A 47 13.72 2.69 8.67
CA GLY A 47 14.89 3.55 8.92
C GLY A 47 16.21 2.77 8.91
N ILE A 48 16.26 1.64 8.20
CA ILE A 48 17.48 0.85 8.06
C ILE A 48 18.22 1.35 6.83
N GLU A 49 19.10 2.33 7.03
CA GLU A 49 19.91 2.88 5.95
C GLU A 49 21.34 3.23 6.42
N PHE A 50 22.24 3.20 5.49
CA PHE A 50 23.67 3.46 5.71
C PHE A 50 24.15 4.53 4.74
N LYS A 51 24.77 5.56 5.30
CA LYS A 51 25.26 6.72 4.54
C LYS A 51 26.37 6.31 3.58
N ALA A 52 26.35 6.85 2.38
CA ALA A 52 27.45 6.70 1.43
C ALA A 52 28.81 7.04 2.07
N ASP A 53 29.83 6.25 1.74
CA ASP A 53 31.20 6.36 2.27
C ASP A 53 31.37 6.09 3.78
N SER A 54 30.32 5.64 4.48
CA SER A 54 30.45 5.18 5.87
C SER A 54 31.05 3.76 5.95
N ASP A 55 31.66 3.43 7.10
CA ASP A 55 32.20 2.10 7.34
C ASP A 55 31.08 1.03 7.34
N GLU A 56 29.89 1.40 7.79
CA GLU A 56 28.69 0.54 7.79
C GLU A 56 28.23 0.23 6.36
N ALA A 57 28.14 1.23 5.49
CA ALA A 57 27.79 1.03 4.09
C ALA A 57 28.81 0.12 3.38
N LYS A 58 30.10 0.37 3.61
CA LYS A 58 31.20 -0.47 3.07
C LYS A 58 31.08 -1.92 3.53
N LYS A 59 30.76 -2.15 4.81
CA LYS A 59 30.55 -3.52 5.35
C LYS A 59 29.38 -4.22 4.71
N VAL A 60 28.24 -3.53 4.56
CA VAL A 60 27.03 -4.09 3.93
C VAL A 60 27.29 -4.41 2.46
N ILE A 61 27.92 -3.50 1.72
CA ILE A 61 28.25 -3.72 0.31
C ILE A 61 29.19 -4.92 0.16
N LYS A 62 30.25 -5.00 0.98
CA LYS A 62 31.19 -6.12 0.99
C LYS A 62 30.50 -7.44 1.30
N PHE A 63 29.59 -7.48 2.28
CA PHE A 63 28.78 -8.66 2.59
C PHE A 63 27.93 -9.09 1.39
N PHE A 64 27.25 -8.17 0.72
CA PHE A 64 26.47 -8.49 -0.47
C PHE A 64 27.33 -9.07 -1.60
N GLN A 65 28.55 -8.54 -1.79
CA GLN A 65 29.45 -9.01 -2.84
C GLN A 65 30.07 -10.37 -2.52
N GLU A 66 30.67 -10.49 -1.35
CA GLU A 66 31.46 -11.67 -0.98
C GLU A 66 30.60 -12.85 -0.53
N GLU A 67 29.54 -12.60 0.25
CA GLU A 67 28.71 -13.67 0.83
C GLU A 67 27.44 -13.95 0.01
N MET A 68 26.86 -12.92 -0.63
CA MET A 68 25.60 -13.06 -1.37
C MET A 68 25.80 -13.07 -2.90
N GLY A 69 27.03 -12.86 -3.39
CA GLY A 69 27.34 -12.87 -4.83
C GLY A 69 26.69 -11.72 -5.63
N VAL A 70 26.37 -10.61 -4.98
CA VAL A 70 25.75 -9.45 -5.63
C VAL A 70 26.83 -8.65 -6.36
N GLY A 71 26.81 -8.64 -7.70
CA GLY A 71 27.80 -7.95 -8.54
C GLY A 71 27.31 -6.65 -9.21
N ASN A 72 26.10 -6.18 -8.90
CA ASN A 72 25.47 -5.10 -9.62
C ASN A 72 25.34 -3.77 -8.82
N ILE A 73 26.10 -3.61 -7.73
CA ILE A 73 26.24 -2.32 -7.05
C ILE A 73 27.27 -1.51 -7.83
N ARG A 74 26.82 -0.49 -8.54
CA ARG A 74 27.59 0.13 -9.63
C ARG A 74 28.70 1.09 -9.16
N PHE A 75 28.50 1.85 -8.12
CA PHE A 75 29.44 2.86 -7.62
C PHE A 75 29.62 2.67 -6.11
N GLU A 76 30.21 1.57 -5.75
CA GLU A 76 30.28 1.06 -4.36
C GLU A 76 30.93 2.03 -3.36
N GLU A 77 31.97 2.78 -3.80
CA GLU A 77 32.69 3.70 -2.92
C GLU A 77 31.83 4.84 -2.37
N PHE A 78 30.82 5.27 -3.15
CA PHE A 78 29.96 6.39 -2.80
C PHE A 78 28.47 6.00 -2.84
N CYS A 79 28.16 4.76 -2.55
CA CYS A 79 26.81 4.23 -2.56
C CYS A 79 26.22 4.23 -1.15
N GLY A 80 25.06 4.88 -0.97
CA GLY A 80 24.21 4.70 0.20
C GLY A 80 23.37 3.43 0.04
N ILE A 81 23.12 2.71 1.12
CA ILE A 81 22.30 1.49 1.13
C ILE A 81 21.09 1.69 2.02
N GLY A 82 19.92 1.37 1.51
CA GLY A 82 18.66 1.31 2.26
C GLY A 82 18.03 -0.07 2.17
N VAL A 83 17.37 -0.51 3.23
CA VAL A 83 16.69 -1.80 3.31
C VAL A 83 15.19 -1.60 3.32
N LYS A 84 14.48 -2.38 2.50
CA LYS A 84 13.02 -2.38 2.38
C LYS A 84 12.45 -3.71 2.90
N PRO A 85 12.21 -3.84 4.21
CA PRO A 85 11.56 -5.04 4.75
C PRO A 85 10.05 -5.00 4.48
N ILE A 86 9.52 -6.08 3.93
CA ILE A 86 8.07 -6.33 3.80
C ILE A 86 7.83 -7.73 4.32
N SER A 87 7.00 -7.85 5.35
CA SER A 87 6.72 -9.15 5.98
C SER A 87 5.34 -9.68 5.62
N LYS A 88 5.21 -11.00 5.68
CA LYS A 88 3.91 -11.67 5.51
C LYS A 88 2.92 -11.29 6.61
N PRO A 89 3.27 -11.34 7.91
CA PRO A 89 2.35 -10.93 8.97
C PRO A 89 1.91 -9.48 8.88
N GLY A 90 2.82 -8.55 8.57
CA GLY A 90 2.51 -7.13 8.40
C GLY A 90 1.55 -6.90 7.23
N THR A 91 1.77 -7.58 6.11
CA THR A 91 0.89 -7.54 4.94
C THR A 91 -0.49 -8.11 5.25
N GLU A 92 -0.55 -9.33 5.83
CA GLU A 92 -1.81 -10.01 6.08
C GLU A 92 -2.72 -9.23 7.03
N ARG A 93 -2.17 -8.65 8.11
CA ARG A 93 -2.97 -7.85 9.05
C ARG A 93 -3.53 -6.57 8.41
N LEU A 94 -2.75 -5.89 7.57
CA LEU A 94 -3.21 -4.71 6.85
C LEU A 94 -4.30 -5.04 5.84
N VAL A 95 -4.07 -6.04 5.00
CA VAL A 95 -5.03 -6.43 3.96
C VAL A 95 -6.33 -6.95 4.58
N ARG A 96 -6.25 -7.74 5.66
CA ARG A 96 -7.43 -8.17 6.43
C ARG A 96 -8.25 -6.99 6.91
N LYS A 97 -7.58 -5.96 7.46
CA LYS A 97 -8.25 -4.74 7.92
C LYS A 97 -8.94 -3.99 6.78
N ALA A 98 -8.28 -3.86 5.64
CA ALA A 98 -8.85 -3.23 4.45
C ALA A 98 -10.06 -4.00 3.89
N ILE A 99 -9.99 -5.34 3.81
CA ILE A 99 -11.10 -6.18 3.36
C ILE A 99 -12.26 -6.12 4.37
N GLN A 100 -11.96 -6.19 5.68
CA GLN A 100 -12.99 -6.07 6.70
C GLN A 100 -13.70 -4.72 6.66
N PHE A 101 -12.97 -3.63 6.44
CA PHE A 101 -13.55 -2.31 6.21
C PHE A 101 -14.50 -2.30 5.01
N ALA A 102 -14.10 -2.94 3.90
CA ALA A 102 -14.95 -3.05 2.72
C ALA A 102 -16.25 -3.83 3.01
N VAL A 103 -16.16 -4.92 3.79
CA VAL A 103 -17.33 -5.69 4.24
C VAL A 103 -18.25 -4.84 5.12
N ASP A 104 -17.67 -4.13 6.11
CA ASP A 104 -18.44 -3.39 7.12
C ASP A 104 -19.14 -2.15 6.54
N ASN A 105 -18.53 -1.52 5.55
CA ASN A 105 -19.01 -0.29 4.92
C ASN A 105 -19.60 -0.52 3.53
N ASP A 106 -19.80 -1.79 3.14
CA ASP A 106 -20.40 -2.19 1.86
C ASP A 106 -19.69 -1.58 0.64
N ARG A 107 -18.36 -1.50 0.70
CA ARG A 107 -17.51 -1.02 -0.38
C ARG A 107 -17.37 -2.08 -1.48
N SER A 108 -17.24 -1.64 -2.71
CA SER A 108 -17.32 -2.51 -3.90
C SER A 108 -16.02 -3.26 -4.23
N SER A 109 -14.88 -2.72 -3.82
CA SER A 109 -13.59 -3.33 -4.14
C SER A 109 -12.49 -2.99 -3.14
N VAL A 110 -11.49 -3.89 -3.05
CA VAL A 110 -10.19 -3.64 -2.42
C VAL A 110 -9.11 -3.81 -3.48
N THR A 111 -8.29 -2.77 -3.67
CA THR A 111 -7.20 -2.76 -4.65
C THR A 111 -5.85 -2.82 -3.94
N LEU A 112 -5.07 -3.86 -4.24
CA LEU A 112 -3.69 -4.02 -3.79
C LEU A 112 -2.79 -3.22 -4.74
N VAL A 113 -2.18 -2.14 -4.25
CA VAL A 113 -1.29 -1.32 -5.08
C VAL A 113 0.16 -1.64 -4.76
N HIS A 114 0.95 -1.98 -5.78
CA HIS A 114 2.32 -2.48 -5.62
C HIS A 114 3.20 -2.23 -6.87
N LYS A 115 4.51 -2.41 -6.73
CA LYS A 115 5.49 -2.44 -7.84
C LYS A 115 6.14 -3.83 -7.96
N GLY A 116 5.33 -4.88 -7.83
CA GLY A 116 5.78 -6.27 -7.77
C GLY A 116 6.43 -6.82 -9.04
N ASN A 117 6.25 -6.17 -10.19
CA ASN A 117 6.94 -6.52 -11.43
C ASN A 117 8.45 -6.24 -11.36
N ILE A 118 8.89 -5.31 -10.50
CA ILE A 118 10.29 -4.98 -10.24
C ILE A 118 10.76 -5.56 -8.90
N MET A 119 10.04 -5.27 -7.81
CA MET A 119 10.36 -5.73 -6.46
C MET A 119 9.60 -7.01 -6.13
N LYS A 120 10.01 -8.12 -6.77
CA LYS A 120 9.26 -9.39 -6.78
C LYS A 120 9.07 -10.01 -5.40
N PHE A 121 10.10 -9.95 -4.55
CA PHE A 121 10.12 -10.62 -3.24
C PHE A 121 9.71 -9.73 -2.07
N THR A 122 9.38 -8.48 -2.32
CA THR A 122 8.81 -7.55 -1.37
C THR A 122 7.41 -7.12 -1.81
N GLU A 123 7.29 -6.24 -2.78
CA GLU A 123 6.00 -5.76 -3.25
C GLU A 123 5.19 -6.82 -4.03
N GLY A 124 5.86 -7.68 -4.78
CA GLY A 124 5.20 -8.85 -5.41
C GLY A 124 4.67 -9.83 -4.37
N ALA A 125 5.45 -10.09 -3.32
CA ALA A 125 5.03 -10.91 -2.19
C ALA A 125 3.84 -10.28 -1.44
N PHE A 126 3.81 -8.96 -1.26
CA PHE A 126 2.65 -8.24 -0.72
C PHE A 126 1.37 -8.56 -1.51
N LYS A 127 1.43 -8.48 -2.84
CA LYS A 127 0.29 -8.85 -3.70
C LYS A 127 -0.15 -10.28 -3.45
N GLU A 128 0.78 -11.23 -3.48
CA GLU A 128 0.48 -12.66 -3.31
C GLU A 128 -0.13 -12.96 -1.94
N TRP A 129 0.43 -12.42 -0.87
CA TRP A 129 -0.10 -12.60 0.49
C TRP A 129 -1.46 -11.93 0.66
N GLY A 130 -1.68 -10.78 0.02
CA GLY A 130 -2.97 -10.10 0.03
C GLY A 130 -4.07 -10.93 -0.63
N TYR A 131 -3.82 -11.52 -1.79
CA TYR A 131 -4.74 -12.49 -2.40
C TYR A 131 -4.91 -13.75 -1.54
N GLY A 132 -3.84 -14.17 -0.86
CA GLY A 132 -3.89 -15.27 0.10
C GLY A 132 -4.91 -15.03 1.22
N VAL A 133 -4.93 -13.84 1.81
CA VAL A 133 -5.93 -13.43 2.83
C VAL A 133 -7.34 -13.47 2.25
N ALA A 134 -7.56 -12.87 1.08
CA ALA A 134 -8.86 -12.87 0.43
C ALA A 134 -9.39 -14.28 0.21
N LYS A 135 -8.53 -15.19 -0.26
CA LYS A 135 -8.89 -16.59 -0.52
C LYS A 135 -9.15 -17.38 0.76
N SER A 136 -8.23 -17.31 1.73
CA SER A 136 -8.27 -18.19 2.91
C SER A 136 -9.28 -17.74 3.97
N GLU A 137 -9.50 -16.43 4.13
CA GLU A 137 -10.31 -15.88 5.22
C GLU A 137 -11.70 -15.43 4.75
N TYR A 138 -11.84 -15.01 3.48
CA TYR A 138 -13.10 -14.51 2.93
C TYR A 138 -13.70 -15.43 1.85
N GLY A 139 -13.03 -16.54 1.51
CA GLY A 139 -13.52 -17.48 0.51
C GLY A 139 -13.55 -16.92 -0.90
N ALA A 140 -12.72 -15.91 -1.20
CA ALA A 140 -12.66 -15.31 -2.52
C ALA A 140 -12.23 -16.31 -3.59
N VAL A 141 -12.88 -16.25 -4.74
CA VAL A 141 -12.61 -17.09 -5.90
C VAL A 141 -12.18 -16.24 -7.09
N SER A 142 -11.49 -16.84 -8.06
CA SER A 142 -11.08 -16.14 -9.28
C SER A 142 -12.29 -15.50 -9.98
N LEU A 143 -12.13 -14.23 -10.34
CA LEU A 143 -13.11 -13.51 -11.13
C LEU A 143 -12.83 -13.77 -12.62
N ASP A 144 -13.82 -14.31 -13.31
CA ASP A 144 -13.78 -14.60 -14.76
C ASP A 144 -12.56 -15.42 -15.24
N GLY A 145 -11.96 -16.23 -14.35
CA GLY A 145 -10.76 -17.01 -14.63
C GLY A 145 -9.45 -16.22 -14.68
N GLY A 146 -9.47 -14.92 -14.33
CA GLY A 146 -8.31 -14.06 -14.24
C GLY A 146 -7.61 -14.11 -12.87
N GLU A 147 -6.66 -13.20 -12.69
CA GLU A 147 -5.91 -13.06 -11.42
C GLU A 147 -6.76 -12.41 -10.32
N TRP A 148 -7.68 -11.53 -10.67
CA TRP A 148 -8.57 -10.88 -9.74
C TRP A 148 -9.50 -11.88 -9.05
N MET A 149 -9.90 -11.57 -7.84
CA MET A 149 -10.78 -12.41 -7.06
C MET A 149 -12.05 -11.66 -6.67
N SER A 150 -13.08 -12.40 -6.30
CA SER A 150 -14.30 -11.83 -5.73
C SER A 150 -14.92 -12.76 -4.70
N PHE A 151 -15.68 -12.17 -3.78
CA PHE A 151 -16.51 -12.89 -2.83
C PHE A 151 -17.80 -12.11 -2.54
N ILE A 152 -18.77 -12.78 -1.95
CA ILE A 152 -20.04 -12.15 -1.58
C ILE A 152 -19.93 -11.57 -0.18
N ASN A 153 -20.25 -10.28 -0.02
CA ASN A 153 -20.32 -9.62 1.28
C ASN A 153 -21.38 -10.34 2.15
N PRO A 154 -20.98 -10.95 3.27
CA PRO A 154 -21.91 -11.72 4.11
C PRO A 154 -22.98 -10.86 4.79
N LYS A 155 -22.80 -9.53 4.85
CA LYS A 155 -23.76 -8.60 5.44
C LYS A 155 -24.81 -8.10 4.46
N THR A 156 -24.43 -7.89 3.20
CA THR A 156 -25.28 -7.20 2.23
C THR A 156 -25.65 -8.04 1.02
N GLY A 157 -24.93 -9.15 0.78
CA GLY A 157 -25.10 -9.99 -0.41
C GLY A 157 -24.48 -9.39 -1.68
N ARG A 158 -23.84 -8.22 -1.62
CA ARG A 158 -23.16 -7.62 -2.78
C ARG A 158 -21.78 -8.25 -3.00
N THR A 159 -21.32 -8.22 -4.24
CA THR A 159 -19.97 -8.70 -4.60
C THR A 159 -18.92 -7.67 -4.22
N ILE A 160 -17.85 -8.12 -3.53
CA ILE A 160 -16.64 -7.35 -3.31
C ILE A 160 -15.53 -7.93 -4.20
N VAL A 161 -14.89 -7.07 -5.00
CA VAL A 161 -13.79 -7.45 -5.89
C VAL A 161 -12.46 -7.16 -5.22
N ILE A 162 -11.56 -8.14 -5.21
CA ILE A 162 -10.16 -7.99 -4.81
C ILE A 162 -9.33 -7.97 -6.07
N LYS A 163 -8.61 -6.88 -6.30
CA LYS A 163 -7.81 -6.66 -7.50
C LYS A 163 -6.46 -6.04 -7.17
N ASP A 164 -5.55 -6.04 -8.13
CA ASP A 164 -4.26 -5.40 -7.97
C ASP A 164 -3.96 -4.44 -9.12
N VAL A 165 -3.10 -3.48 -8.84
CA VAL A 165 -2.62 -2.51 -9.83
C VAL A 165 -1.17 -2.13 -9.52
N ILE A 166 -0.34 -2.04 -10.57
CA ILE A 166 1.02 -1.52 -10.47
C ILE A 166 0.98 -0.03 -10.11
N ALA A 167 1.80 0.41 -9.15
CA ALA A 167 1.75 1.72 -8.51
C ALA A 167 1.79 2.91 -9.48
N ASP A 168 2.67 2.88 -10.48
CA ASP A 168 2.73 3.94 -11.50
C ASP A 168 1.49 3.98 -12.40
N SER A 169 0.92 2.83 -12.72
CA SER A 169 -0.36 2.75 -13.42
C SER A 169 -1.52 3.27 -12.55
N PHE A 170 -1.51 2.96 -11.26
CA PHE A 170 -2.50 3.48 -10.31
C PHE A 170 -2.49 5.00 -10.24
N LEU A 171 -1.31 5.62 -10.12
CA LEU A 171 -1.17 7.09 -10.09
C LEU A 171 -1.74 7.77 -11.35
N GLN A 172 -1.67 7.10 -12.51
CA GLN A 172 -2.32 7.56 -13.73
C GLN A 172 -3.85 7.35 -13.66
N GLN A 173 -4.28 6.20 -13.17
CA GLN A 173 -5.69 5.79 -13.20
C GLN A 173 -6.56 6.55 -12.19
N ILE A 174 -6.01 7.01 -11.08
CA ILE A 174 -6.75 7.92 -10.18
C ILE A 174 -7.12 9.25 -10.83
N LEU A 175 -6.44 9.66 -11.91
CA LEU A 175 -6.79 10.85 -12.69
C LEU A 175 -7.79 10.55 -13.80
N THR A 176 -7.66 9.40 -14.46
CA THR A 176 -8.42 9.08 -15.69
C THR A 176 -9.71 8.31 -15.41
N ARG A 177 -9.77 7.52 -14.34
CA ARG A 177 -10.92 6.68 -13.96
C ARG A 177 -10.98 6.42 -12.46
N PRO A 178 -11.07 7.46 -11.62
CA PRO A 178 -11.07 7.32 -10.17
C PRO A 178 -12.24 6.47 -9.63
N ALA A 179 -13.38 6.50 -10.28
CA ALA A 179 -14.56 5.73 -9.89
C ALA A 179 -14.37 4.19 -9.94
N ASP A 180 -13.31 3.70 -10.57
CA ASP A 180 -12.99 2.27 -10.58
C ASP A 180 -12.39 1.79 -9.25
N TYR A 181 -12.06 2.70 -8.34
CA TYR A 181 -11.33 2.42 -7.10
C TYR A 181 -12.13 2.83 -5.87
N ASP A 182 -12.06 2.01 -4.82
CA ASP A 182 -12.82 2.21 -3.59
C ASP A 182 -11.88 2.09 -2.37
N VAL A 183 -11.59 0.90 -1.87
CA VAL A 183 -10.61 0.68 -0.80
C VAL A 183 -9.25 0.34 -1.39
N ILE A 184 -8.19 0.99 -0.92
CA ILE A 184 -6.81 0.79 -1.38
C ILE A 184 -5.99 0.20 -0.24
N ALA A 185 -5.30 -0.89 -0.48
CA ALA A 185 -4.33 -1.45 0.46
C ALA A 185 -2.93 -1.45 -0.16
N THR A 186 -1.95 -0.89 0.54
CA THR A 186 -0.60 -0.74 -0.01
C THR A 186 0.46 -0.61 1.08
N MET A 187 1.72 -0.81 0.69
CA MET A 187 2.88 -0.65 1.56
C MET A 187 3.11 0.82 1.95
N ASN A 188 4.00 1.04 2.89
CA ASN A 188 4.18 2.33 3.55
C ASN A 188 4.54 3.46 2.59
N LEU A 189 5.59 3.30 1.77
CA LEU A 189 6.02 4.34 0.84
C LEU A 189 4.98 4.63 -0.24
N ASN A 190 4.45 3.59 -0.88
CA ASN A 190 3.42 3.76 -1.90
C ASN A 190 2.18 4.43 -1.32
N GLY A 191 1.79 4.07 -0.09
CA GLY A 191 0.66 4.65 0.62
C GLY A 191 0.85 6.13 0.93
N ASP A 192 2.07 6.55 1.22
CA ASP A 192 2.41 7.96 1.41
C ASP A 192 2.17 8.76 0.12
N TYR A 193 2.79 8.33 -0.97
CA TYR A 193 2.63 9.01 -2.27
C TYR A 193 1.19 9.02 -2.76
N ILE A 194 0.50 7.89 -2.66
CA ILE A 194 -0.86 7.71 -3.16
C ILE A 194 -1.85 8.58 -2.40
N SER A 195 -1.79 8.59 -1.07
CA SER A 195 -2.71 9.37 -0.27
C SER A 195 -2.53 10.87 -0.47
N ASP A 196 -1.30 11.34 -0.66
CA ASP A 196 -1.03 12.74 -0.94
C ASP A 196 -1.48 13.16 -2.34
N ALA A 197 -1.27 12.28 -3.34
CA ALA A 197 -1.78 12.49 -4.70
C ALA A 197 -3.32 12.55 -4.74
N LEU A 198 -4.00 11.68 -4.00
CA LEU A 198 -5.46 11.68 -3.87
C LEU A 198 -5.96 12.91 -3.10
N ALA A 199 -5.28 13.29 -2.01
CA ALA A 199 -5.62 14.50 -1.25
C ALA A 199 -5.55 15.77 -2.13
N ALA A 200 -4.54 15.87 -3.00
CA ALA A 200 -4.43 16.98 -3.94
C ALA A 200 -5.65 17.07 -4.88
N LYS A 201 -6.21 15.95 -5.31
CA LYS A 201 -7.41 15.93 -6.16
C LYS A 201 -8.65 16.50 -5.48
N VAL A 202 -8.79 16.34 -4.18
CA VAL A 202 -9.97 16.79 -3.42
C VAL A 202 -9.78 18.16 -2.75
N GLY A 203 -8.67 18.85 -3.03
CA GLY A 203 -8.45 20.21 -2.55
C GLY A 203 -7.25 20.38 -1.62
N GLY A 204 -6.53 19.32 -1.30
CA GLY A 204 -5.26 19.34 -0.55
C GLY A 204 -5.27 18.56 0.75
N LEU A 205 -4.08 18.41 1.34
CA LEU A 205 -3.83 17.60 2.55
C LEU A 205 -4.67 18.01 3.76
N GLY A 206 -5.02 19.29 3.89
CA GLY A 206 -5.83 19.80 4.99
C GLY A 206 -7.27 19.27 5.01
N LEU A 207 -7.73 18.65 3.93
CA LEU A 207 -9.07 18.08 3.78
C LEU A 207 -9.08 16.54 3.79
N ALA A 208 -7.91 15.92 3.88
CA ALA A 208 -7.73 14.48 3.92
C ALA A 208 -7.38 14.05 5.36
N PRO A 209 -8.36 13.68 6.19
CA PRO A 209 -8.09 13.20 7.54
C PRO A 209 -7.34 11.88 7.51
N GLY A 210 -6.66 11.54 8.61
CA GLY A 210 -5.97 10.25 8.72
C GLY A 210 -5.90 9.79 10.17
N ALA A 211 -6.06 8.49 10.36
CA ALA A 211 -5.87 7.84 11.65
C ALA A 211 -4.73 6.82 11.55
N ASN A 212 -3.95 6.68 12.61
CA ASN A 212 -3.03 5.56 12.78
C ASN A 212 -3.65 4.60 13.78
N VAL A 213 -3.89 3.37 13.36
CA VAL A 213 -4.72 2.40 14.07
C VAL A 213 -3.94 1.11 14.29
N GLY A 214 -4.07 0.54 15.49
CA GLY A 214 -3.63 -0.80 15.87
C GLY A 214 -4.81 -1.72 16.14
N ASP A 215 -4.57 -2.82 16.88
CA ASP A 215 -5.65 -3.75 17.29
C ASP A 215 -6.40 -3.26 18.53
N HIS A 216 -5.78 -2.38 19.32
CA HIS A 216 -6.31 -1.93 20.61
C HIS A 216 -6.53 -0.43 20.70
N ILE A 217 -6.09 0.32 19.72
CA ILE A 217 -6.15 1.79 19.69
C ILE A 217 -6.47 2.22 18.26
#